data_97184124880a47e7abbea1e83f4f7368
#
_entry.id   97184124880a47e7abbea1e83f4f7368
#
_cell.length_a   1.000
_cell.length_b   1.000
_cell.length_c   1.000
_cell.angle_alpha   90.00
_cell.angle_beta   90.00
_cell.angle_gamma   90.00
#
_symmetry.space_group_name_H-M   'P 1'
#
loop_
_entity.id
_entity.type
_entity.pdbx_description
1 polymer ?
#
loop_
_entity_poly.entity_id
_entity_poly.type
_entity_poly.pdbx_seq_one_letter_code
_entity_poly.pdbx_strand_id
1 'polypeptide(L)'
;SSAVMLARRRLDESRVRAMAAGVRAAAALPDHTGRALAQFTRPNGMTITKVQVPLGLVAIIYESRPNVTSDAAALTVKSGNVCMLRSGKEAYRSCHAIVDALKDGITAAGGAPDIVNIVEDTTHQSANDIMQARGLVDLLIPRGGAGLIRACVESAAVPCIETGTGICHVYVDAAADLDK
;
A
#
# COMPACT_ATOMS: atom_id res chain seq x y z
N SER A 1 25.03 7.39 4.66
CA SER A 1 24.05 6.30 4.42
C SER A 1 24.80 5.05 4.00
N SER A 2 24.42 3.87 4.55
CA SER A 2 25.07 2.62 4.18
C SER A 2 24.80 2.28 2.70
N ALA A 3 25.72 1.54 2.04
CA ALA A 3 25.56 1.09 0.65
C ALA A 3 24.22 0.36 0.43
N VAL A 4 23.74 -0.36 1.44
CA VAL A 4 22.43 -1.04 1.42
C VAL A 4 21.26 -0.04 1.31
N MET A 5 21.34 1.10 2.01
CA MET A 5 20.32 2.13 1.96
C MET A 5 20.32 2.86 0.60
N LEU A 6 21.49 3.09 0.03
CA LEU A 6 21.60 3.65 -1.34
C LEU A 6 21.02 2.69 -2.38
N ALA A 7 21.35 1.40 -2.29
CA ALA A 7 20.80 0.39 -3.19
C ALA A 7 19.27 0.27 -3.12
N ARG A 8 18.66 0.45 -1.94
CA ARG A 8 17.19 0.44 -1.75
C ARG A 8 16.48 1.64 -2.37
N ARG A 9 17.16 2.79 -2.48
CA ARG A 9 16.59 4.06 -2.97
C ARG A 9 16.87 4.30 -4.45
N ARG A 10 17.84 3.60 -5.03
CA ARG A 10 18.23 3.80 -6.42
C ARG A 10 17.07 3.45 -7.35
N LEU A 11 16.69 4.40 -8.20
CA LEU A 11 15.80 4.20 -9.32
C LEU A 11 16.65 4.28 -10.59
N ASP A 12 16.78 3.19 -11.28
CA ASP A 12 17.32 3.09 -12.63
C ASP A 12 16.19 2.67 -13.58
N GLU A 13 16.48 2.72 -14.88
CA GLU A 13 15.48 2.41 -15.91
C GLU A 13 14.89 1.01 -15.74
N SER A 14 15.68 0.03 -15.37
CA SER A 14 15.24 -1.35 -15.16
C SER A 14 14.21 -1.44 -14.02
N ARG A 15 14.44 -0.73 -12.92
CA ARG A 15 13.51 -0.68 -11.79
C ARG A 15 12.23 0.07 -12.12
N VAL A 16 12.32 1.17 -12.88
CA VAL A 16 11.12 1.89 -13.34
C VAL A 16 10.29 1.00 -14.27
N ARG A 17 10.92 0.25 -15.18
CA ARG A 17 10.22 -0.73 -16.02
C ARG A 17 9.56 -1.84 -15.19
N ALA A 18 10.25 -2.34 -14.16
CA ALA A 18 9.70 -3.36 -13.25
C ALA A 18 8.48 -2.82 -12.47
N MET A 19 8.53 -1.57 -11.98
CA MET A 19 7.40 -0.92 -11.33
C MET A 19 6.20 -0.78 -12.29
N ALA A 20 6.44 -0.33 -13.51
CA ALA A 20 5.38 -0.24 -14.53
C ALA A 20 4.77 -1.61 -14.86
N ALA A 21 5.59 -2.67 -14.91
CA ALA A 21 5.09 -4.04 -15.08
C ALA A 21 4.24 -4.49 -13.89
N GLY A 22 4.63 -4.16 -12.65
CA GLY A 22 3.85 -4.42 -11.43
C GLY A 22 2.48 -3.72 -11.45
N VAL A 23 2.44 -2.45 -11.86
CA VAL A 23 1.17 -1.70 -12.01
C VAL A 23 0.26 -2.37 -13.06
N ARG A 24 0.80 -2.80 -14.21
CA ARG A 24 0.02 -3.54 -15.22
C ARG A 24 -0.47 -4.88 -14.71
N ALA A 25 0.34 -5.60 -13.95
CA ALA A 25 -0.07 -6.87 -13.32
C ALA A 25 -1.21 -6.65 -12.32
N ALA A 26 -1.13 -5.59 -11.49
CA ALA A 26 -2.22 -5.22 -10.58
C ALA A 26 -3.50 -4.85 -11.34
N ALA A 27 -3.39 -4.09 -12.45
CA ALA A 27 -4.53 -3.74 -13.29
C ALA A 27 -5.24 -4.98 -13.90
N ALA A 28 -4.50 -6.04 -14.20
CA ALA A 28 -5.02 -7.29 -14.76
C ALA A 28 -5.72 -8.19 -13.72
N LEU A 29 -5.61 -7.89 -12.42
CA LEU A 29 -6.32 -8.66 -11.39
C LEU A 29 -7.84 -8.55 -11.56
N PRO A 30 -8.60 -9.59 -11.17
CA PRO A 30 -10.06 -9.53 -11.17
C PRO A 30 -10.58 -8.38 -10.32
N ASP A 31 -11.71 -7.79 -10.75
CA ASP A 31 -12.39 -6.78 -9.95
C ASP A 31 -13.17 -7.45 -8.81
N HIS A 32 -12.98 -6.90 -7.62
CA HIS A 32 -13.64 -7.40 -6.41
C HIS A 32 -14.85 -6.55 -6.01
N THR A 33 -14.87 -5.27 -6.36
CA THR A 33 -15.95 -4.35 -6.02
C THR A 33 -17.27 -4.78 -6.65
N GLY A 34 -18.33 -4.84 -5.85
CA GLY A 34 -19.65 -5.28 -6.28
C GLY A 34 -19.83 -6.79 -6.37
N ARG A 35 -18.79 -7.62 -6.12
CA ARG A 35 -18.90 -9.08 -6.16
C ARG A 35 -19.80 -9.58 -5.04
N ALA A 36 -20.82 -10.37 -5.40
CA ALA A 36 -21.64 -11.07 -4.42
C ALA A 36 -20.85 -12.21 -3.76
N LEU A 37 -20.77 -12.18 -2.43
CA LEU A 37 -20.10 -13.21 -1.61
C LEU A 37 -21.07 -14.28 -1.11
N ALA A 38 -22.32 -13.88 -0.85
CA ALA A 38 -23.39 -14.78 -0.42
C ALA A 38 -24.74 -14.15 -0.75
N GLN A 39 -25.74 -15.00 -0.97
CA GLN A 39 -27.12 -14.57 -1.14
C GLN A 39 -28.04 -15.58 -0.45
N PHE A 40 -29.03 -15.11 0.27
CA PHE A 40 -30.04 -15.97 0.91
C PHE A 40 -31.39 -15.24 1.01
N THR A 41 -32.46 -16.02 0.96
CA THR A 41 -33.83 -15.51 1.07
C THR A 41 -34.37 -15.82 2.47
N ARG A 42 -34.94 -14.84 3.12
CA ARG A 42 -35.61 -14.98 4.42
C ARG A 42 -37.00 -15.58 4.25
N PRO A 43 -37.61 -16.17 5.30
CA PRO A 43 -38.96 -16.73 5.23
C PRO A 43 -40.07 -15.76 4.75
N ASN A 44 -39.84 -14.46 4.95
CA ASN A 44 -40.77 -13.41 4.48
C ASN A 44 -40.56 -13.02 3.02
N GLY A 45 -39.71 -13.76 2.25
CA GLY A 45 -39.43 -13.50 0.84
C GLY A 45 -38.34 -12.44 0.57
N MET A 46 -37.78 -11.79 1.62
CA MET A 46 -36.72 -10.81 1.45
C MET A 46 -35.40 -11.47 1.07
N THR A 47 -34.80 -11.04 -0.04
CA THR A 47 -33.47 -11.48 -0.47
C THR A 47 -32.39 -10.58 0.07
N ILE A 48 -31.40 -11.15 0.75
CA ILE A 48 -30.23 -10.46 1.30
C ILE A 48 -29.01 -10.90 0.51
N THR A 49 -28.26 -9.93 -0.03
CA THR A 49 -27.01 -10.21 -0.76
C THR A 49 -25.86 -9.52 -0.03
N LYS A 50 -24.83 -10.29 0.33
CA LYS A 50 -23.56 -9.77 0.86
C LYS A 50 -22.65 -9.46 -0.31
N VAL A 51 -22.26 -8.19 -0.48
CA VAL A 51 -21.37 -7.73 -1.56
C VAL A 51 -20.07 -7.15 -1.02
N GLN A 52 -19.01 -7.24 -1.82
CA GLN A 52 -17.75 -6.55 -1.53
C GLN A 52 -17.87 -5.07 -1.94
N VAL A 53 -17.41 -4.19 -1.06
CA VAL A 53 -17.36 -2.74 -1.29
C VAL A 53 -15.98 -2.20 -0.98
N PRO A 54 -15.55 -1.05 -1.54
CA PRO A 54 -14.33 -0.37 -1.14
C PRO A 54 -14.35 -0.03 0.35
N LEU A 55 -13.17 0.11 0.94
CA LEU A 55 -13.01 0.54 2.32
C LEU A 55 -13.20 2.06 2.46
N GLY A 56 -12.75 2.81 1.47
CA GLY A 56 -12.74 4.27 1.45
C GLY A 56 -11.33 4.83 1.25
N LEU A 57 -10.83 5.64 2.18
CA LEU A 57 -9.47 6.17 2.14
C LEU A 57 -8.50 5.23 2.87
N VAL A 58 -7.56 4.67 2.13
CA VAL A 58 -6.48 3.82 2.66
C VAL A 58 -5.20 4.64 2.75
N ALA A 59 -4.71 4.85 3.96
CA ALA A 59 -3.44 5.51 4.23
C ALA A 59 -2.31 4.47 4.35
N ILE A 60 -1.18 4.72 3.70
CA ILE A 60 -0.04 3.82 3.73
C ILE A 60 1.18 4.61 4.17
N ILE A 61 1.69 4.31 5.36
CA ILE A 61 2.92 4.90 5.90
C ILE A 61 4.07 3.93 5.65
N TYR A 62 5.09 4.38 4.91
CA TYR A 62 6.20 3.51 4.53
C TYR A 62 7.55 4.21 4.57
N GLU A 63 8.60 3.42 4.65
CA GLU A 63 9.98 3.87 4.69
C GLU A 63 10.61 3.90 3.28
N SER A 64 11.88 4.02 3.18
CA SER A 64 12.77 4.29 2.04
C SER A 64 12.70 3.30 0.86
N ARG A 65 11.52 2.98 0.34
CA ARG A 65 11.32 2.08 -0.82
C ARG A 65 10.40 2.71 -1.86
N PRO A 66 10.94 3.39 -2.89
CA PRO A 66 10.11 4.06 -3.90
C PRO A 66 9.12 3.16 -4.63
N ASN A 67 9.44 1.88 -4.88
CA ASN A 67 8.54 0.92 -5.52
C ASN A 67 7.24 0.68 -4.74
N VAL A 68 7.27 0.83 -3.40
CA VAL A 68 6.05 0.72 -2.58
C VAL A 68 5.00 1.74 -3.01
N THR A 69 5.43 2.92 -3.48
CA THR A 69 4.53 3.98 -3.97
C THR A 69 3.64 3.48 -5.11
N SER A 70 4.23 2.89 -6.15
CA SER A 70 3.49 2.38 -7.30
C SER A 70 2.64 1.16 -6.98
N ASP A 71 3.19 0.22 -6.19
CA ASP A 71 2.51 -1.01 -5.83
C ASP A 71 1.29 -0.71 -4.94
N ALA A 72 1.47 0.13 -3.93
CA ALA A 72 0.42 0.54 -3.00
C ALA A 72 -0.70 1.30 -3.73
N ALA A 73 -0.35 2.29 -4.57
CA ALA A 73 -1.33 3.04 -5.34
C ALA A 73 -2.11 2.13 -6.29
N ALA A 74 -1.42 1.26 -7.05
CA ALA A 74 -2.07 0.36 -8.00
C ALA A 74 -3.08 -0.59 -7.33
N LEU A 75 -2.70 -1.23 -6.22
CA LEU A 75 -3.58 -2.15 -5.49
C LEU A 75 -4.76 -1.42 -4.81
N THR A 76 -4.50 -0.25 -4.24
CA THR A 76 -5.53 0.57 -3.59
C THR A 76 -6.57 1.06 -4.59
N VAL A 77 -6.14 1.62 -5.72
CA VAL A 77 -7.04 2.08 -6.79
C VAL A 77 -7.77 0.90 -7.43
N LYS A 78 -7.07 -0.23 -7.71
CA LYS A 78 -7.70 -1.43 -8.27
C LYS A 78 -8.81 -2.00 -7.37
N SER A 79 -8.67 -1.86 -6.07
CA SER A 79 -9.70 -2.26 -5.10
C SER A 79 -10.78 -1.19 -4.84
N GLY A 80 -10.80 -0.09 -5.62
CA GLY A 80 -11.82 0.95 -5.58
C GLY A 80 -11.64 1.97 -4.45
N ASN A 81 -10.46 2.04 -3.84
CA ASN A 81 -10.18 2.93 -2.72
C ASN A 81 -9.38 4.17 -3.15
N VAL A 82 -9.43 5.21 -2.35
CA VAL A 82 -8.53 6.36 -2.42
C VAL A 82 -7.24 6.03 -1.69
N CYS A 83 -6.11 6.37 -2.28
CA CYS A 83 -4.77 6.10 -1.75
C CYS A 83 -4.12 7.36 -1.20
N MET A 84 -3.78 7.37 0.09
CA MET A 84 -2.95 8.39 0.73
C MET A 84 -1.60 7.78 1.11
N LEU A 85 -0.52 8.32 0.56
CA LEU A 85 0.84 7.83 0.73
C LEU A 85 1.63 8.76 1.64
N ARG A 86 2.38 8.19 2.58
CA ARG A 86 3.33 8.92 3.41
C ARG A 86 4.66 8.19 3.40
N SER A 87 5.64 8.72 2.66
CA SER A 87 6.97 8.15 2.51
C SER A 87 7.97 8.70 3.53
N GLY A 88 9.07 7.98 3.75
CA GLY A 88 10.20 8.50 4.49
C GLY A 88 10.87 9.69 3.75
N LYS A 89 11.41 10.64 4.51
CA LYS A 89 12.06 11.88 4.02
C LYS A 89 13.08 11.61 2.89
N GLU A 90 13.84 10.54 3.03
CA GLU A 90 14.93 10.26 2.11
C GLU A 90 14.48 9.76 0.73
N ALA A 91 13.29 9.21 0.61
CA ALA A 91 12.72 8.73 -0.66
C ALA A 91 11.67 9.68 -1.23
N TYR A 92 11.30 10.74 -0.51
CA TYR A 92 10.17 11.61 -0.82
C TYR A 92 10.17 12.11 -2.26
N ARG A 93 11.30 12.67 -2.75
CA ARG A 93 11.39 13.19 -4.13
C ARG A 93 11.06 12.14 -5.19
N SER A 94 11.59 10.93 -5.01
CA SER A 94 11.32 9.82 -5.94
C SER A 94 9.86 9.36 -5.85
N CYS A 95 9.32 9.29 -4.64
CA CYS A 95 7.94 8.90 -4.41
C CYS A 95 6.96 9.94 -4.98
N HIS A 96 7.26 11.23 -4.83
CA HIS A 96 6.46 12.32 -5.39
C HIS A 96 6.41 12.24 -6.92
N ALA A 97 7.56 12.09 -7.58
CA ALA A 97 7.62 11.94 -9.04
C ALA A 97 6.83 10.71 -9.55
N ILE A 98 6.81 9.61 -8.78
CA ILE A 98 5.99 8.44 -9.11
C ILE A 98 4.50 8.78 -8.99
N VAL A 99 4.10 9.49 -7.94
CA VAL A 99 2.71 9.90 -7.74
C VAL A 99 2.27 10.86 -8.85
N ASP A 100 3.12 11.81 -9.25
CA ASP A 100 2.83 12.72 -10.37
C ASP A 100 2.57 11.93 -11.65
N ALA A 101 3.44 10.97 -12.00
CA ALA A 101 3.26 10.13 -13.17
C ALA A 101 1.97 9.26 -13.09
N LEU A 102 1.59 8.81 -11.90
CA LEU A 102 0.32 8.09 -11.68
C LEU A 102 -0.89 9.02 -11.87
N LYS A 103 -0.83 10.24 -11.32
CA LYS A 103 -1.88 11.27 -11.50
C LYS A 103 -2.07 11.65 -12.96
N ASP A 104 -0.98 11.80 -13.70
CA ASP A 104 -1.02 12.08 -15.14
C ASP A 104 -1.71 10.94 -15.90
N GLY A 105 -1.37 9.69 -15.57
CA GLY A 105 -2.01 8.51 -16.17
C GLY A 105 -3.49 8.40 -15.84
N ILE A 106 -3.87 8.67 -14.59
CA ILE A 106 -5.27 8.69 -14.13
C ILE A 106 -6.06 9.77 -14.88
N THR A 107 -5.50 10.97 -14.99
CA THR A 107 -6.12 12.10 -15.71
C THR A 107 -6.28 11.80 -17.19
N ALA A 108 -5.26 11.22 -17.82
CA ALA A 108 -5.30 10.81 -19.21
C ALA A 108 -6.38 9.74 -19.50
N ALA A 109 -6.69 8.91 -18.49
CA ALA A 109 -7.78 7.94 -18.57
C ALA A 109 -9.16 8.51 -18.19
N GLY A 110 -9.26 9.83 -17.92
CA GLY A 110 -10.51 10.50 -17.53
C GLY A 110 -10.88 10.32 -16.04
N GLY A 111 -9.97 9.83 -15.23
CA GLY A 111 -10.15 9.69 -13.78
C GLY A 111 -9.79 10.96 -13.01
N ALA A 112 -10.23 11.04 -11.75
CA ALA A 112 -9.85 12.11 -10.84
C ALA A 112 -8.44 11.89 -10.28
N PRO A 113 -7.47 12.80 -10.48
CA PRO A 113 -6.09 12.61 -10.01
C PRO A 113 -5.99 12.50 -8.48
N ASP A 114 -6.96 13.04 -7.75
CA ASP A 114 -6.98 13.06 -6.28
C ASP A 114 -7.30 11.71 -5.64
N ILE A 115 -7.52 10.66 -6.42
CA ILE A 115 -7.62 9.29 -5.89
C ILE A 115 -6.27 8.73 -5.43
N VAL A 116 -5.14 9.35 -5.81
CA VAL A 116 -3.81 9.02 -5.31
C VAL A 116 -3.13 10.29 -4.83
N ASN A 117 -2.74 10.35 -3.57
CA ASN A 117 -2.08 11.50 -2.96
C ASN A 117 -0.86 11.08 -2.15
N ILE A 118 0.12 12.00 -2.05
CA ILE A 118 1.28 11.85 -1.17
C ILE A 118 1.35 13.03 -0.21
N VAL A 119 1.58 12.74 1.06
CA VAL A 119 1.74 13.76 2.10
C VAL A 119 3.08 14.44 1.94
N GLU A 120 3.08 15.77 1.83
CA GLU A 120 4.28 16.58 1.59
C GLU A 120 5.14 16.69 2.86
N ASP A 121 4.50 16.79 4.01
CA ASP A 121 5.21 16.83 5.29
C ASP A 121 5.82 15.45 5.60
N THR A 122 7.15 15.41 5.63
CA THR A 122 7.92 14.18 5.92
C THR A 122 8.35 14.08 7.39
N THR A 123 7.84 14.95 8.28
CA THR A 123 8.12 14.87 9.71
C THR A 123 7.37 13.72 10.38
N HIS A 124 7.81 13.32 11.56
CA HIS A 124 7.07 12.30 12.33
C HIS A 124 5.65 12.76 12.70
N GLN A 125 5.43 14.09 12.79
CA GLN A 125 4.12 14.64 13.11
C GLN A 125 3.08 14.24 12.07
N SER A 126 3.38 14.31 10.78
CA SER A 126 2.45 13.92 9.72
C SER A 126 2.02 12.45 9.82
N ALA A 127 2.91 11.56 10.27
CA ALA A 127 2.55 10.17 10.52
C ALA A 127 1.58 10.04 11.70
N ASN A 128 1.81 10.81 12.79
CA ASN A 128 0.91 10.84 13.94
C ASN A 128 -0.46 11.41 13.55
N ASP A 129 -0.50 12.48 12.76
CA ASP A 129 -1.75 13.07 12.30
C ASP A 129 -2.59 12.07 11.49
N ILE A 130 -1.96 11.29 10.61
CA ILE A 130 -2.63 10.22 9.87
C ILE A 130 -3.16 9.15 10.83
N MET A 131 -2.34 8.72 11.81
CA MET A 131 -2.76 7.71 12.81
C MET A 131 -3.97 8.18 13.63
N GLN A 132 -4.12 9.49 13.84
CA GLN A 132 -5.22 10.09 14.61
C GLN A 132 -6.40 10.56 13.75
N ALA A 133 -6.34 10.44 12.42
CA ALA A 133 -7.33 10.97 11.48
C ALA A 133 -8.63 10.14 11.42
N ARG A 134 -9.23 9.86 12.59
CA ARG A 134 -10.50 9.12 12.70
C ARG A 134 -11.63 9.84 11.95
N GLY A 135 -12.37 9.08 11.14
CA GLY A 135 -13.45 9.61 10.31
C GLY A 135 -13.00 10.23 9.00
N LEU A 136 -11.68 10.34 8.77
CA LEU A 136 -11.09 10.78 7.51
C LEU A 136 -10.31 9.65 6.83
N VAL A 137 -9.63 8.81 7.61
CA VAL A 137 -8.90 7.63 7.15
C VAL A 137 -9.66 6.39 7.60
N ASP A 138 -10.00 5.51 6.65
CA ASP A 138 -10.76 4.28 6.89
C ASP A 138 -9.86 3.10 7.23
N LEU A 139 -8.64 3.10 6.71
CA LEU A 139 -7.65 2.05 6.96
C LEU A 139 -6.22 2.59 6.91
N LEU A 140 -5.39 2.20 7.87
CA LEU A 140 -3.95 2.45 7.90
C LEU A 140 -3.17 1.16 7.66
N ILE A 141 -2.19 1.22 6.76
CA ILE A 141 -1.27 0.10 6.46
C ILE A 141 0.18 0.58 6.67
N PRO A 142 0.83 0.23 7.79
CA PRO A 142 2.24 0.52 7.99
C PRO A 142 3.13 -0.47 7.23
N ARG A 143 4.17 0.03 6.56
CA ARG A 143 5.16 -0.75 5.79
C ARG A 143 6.59 -0.29 6.12
N GLY A 144 7.21 -0.89 7.12
CA GLY A 144 8.56 -0.49 7.55
C GLY A 144 9.14 -1.40 8.61
N GLY A 145 10.06 -0.87 9.38
CA GLY A 145 10.67 -1.58 10.51
C GLY A 145 9.70 -1.81 11.66
N ALA A 146 10.07 -2.72 12.57
CA ALA A 146 9.25 -3.08 13.73
C ALA A 146 8.84 -1.87 14.59
N GLY A 147 9.69 -0.84 14.66
CA GLY A 147 9.38 0.40 15.41
C GLY A 147 8.19 1.17 14.83
N LEU A 148 8.14 1.34 13.51
CA LEU A 148 6.99 1.99 12.84
C LEU A 148 5.72 1.16 13.01
N ILE A 149 5.80 -0.15 12.78
CA ILE A 149 4.63 -1.04 12.91
C ILE A 149 4.07 -0.97 14.33
N ARG A 150 4.95 -1.09 15.34
CA ARG A 150 4.55 -1.00 16.75
C ARG A 150 3.90 0.35 17.08
N ALA A 151 4.50 1.46 16.64
CA ALA A 151 3.93 2.79 16.87
C ALA A 151 2.52 2.93 16.26
N CYS A 152 2.31 2.40 15.06
CA CYS A 152 0.99 2.41 14.44
C CYS A 152 -0.02 1.57 15.22
N VAL A 153 0.35 0.35 15.63
CA VAL A 153 -0.55 -0.56 16.36
C VAL A 153 -0.91 -0.02 17.75
N GLU A 154 0.06 0.56 18.47
CA GLU A 154 -0.14 1.06 19.82
C GLU A 154 -0.83 2.43 19.86
N SER A 155 -0.65 3.27 18.83
CA SER A 155 -1.06 4.67 18.87
C SER A 155 -2.14 5.06 17.87
N ALA A 156 -2.46 4.23 16.85
CA ALA A 156 -3.46 4.61 15.86
C ALA A 156 -4.88 4.59 16.44
N ALA A 157 -5.61 5.68 16.22
CA ALA A 157 -7.05 5.77 16.49
C ALA A 157 -7.90 5.29 15.29
N VAL A 158 -7.27 5.10 14.13
CA VAL A 158 -7.87 4.55 12.91
C VAL A 158 -7.62 3.04 12.82
N PRO A 159 -8.48 2.26 12.13
CA PRO A 159 -8.22 0.85 11.89
C PRO A 159 -6.86 0.62 11.23
N CYS A 160 -6.09 -0.33 11.74
CA CYS A 160 -4.73 -0.62 11.24
C CYS A 160 -4.61 -2.10 10.88
N ILE A 161 -4.06 -2.39 9.69
CA ILE A 161 -3.66 -3.74 9.29
C ILE A 161 -2.14 -3.79 9.29
N GLU A 162 -1.58 -4.57 10.21
CA GLU A 162 -0.13 -4.76 10.30
C GLU A 162 0.34 -6.03 9.60
N THR A 163 1.60 -6.00 9.15
CA THR A 163 2.34 -7.20 8.80
C THR A 163 3.23 -7.57 9.97
N GLY A 164 3.21 -8.83 10.40
CA GLY A 164 4.14 -9.31 11.43
C GLY A 164 5.61 -9.13 11.01
N THR A 165 6.52 -9.28 11.96
CA THR A 165 7.97 -9.28 11.69
C THR A 165 8.29 -10.50 10.83
N GLY A 166 8.89 -10.27 9.65
CA GLY A 166 9.37 -11.35 8.80
C GLY A 166 10.50 -12.11 9.52
N ILE A 167 10.30 -13.40 9.73
CA ILE A 167 11.32 -14.31 10.28
C ILE A 167 11.84 -15.14 9.10
N CYS A 168 13.14 -15.05 8.85
CA CYS A 168 13.77 -15.90 7.85
C CYS A 168 14.02 -17.28 8.43
N HIS A 169 13.66 -18.31 7.70
CA HIS A 169 13.92 -19.70 8.05
C HIS A 169 14.85 -20.31 7.01
N VAL A 170 15.86 -21.02 7.46
CA VAL A 170 16.72 -21.85 6.62
C VAL A 170 16.50 -23.29 7.06
N TYR A 171 15.96 -24.09 6.17
CA TYR A 171 15.87 -25.54 6.38
C TYR A 171 17.07 -26.21 5.74
N VAL A 172 17.81 -26.98 6.53
CA VAL A 172 18.93 -27.79 6.05
C VAL A 172 18.51 -29.25 6.15
N ASP A 173 18.31 -29.89 5.00
CA ASP A 173 17.99 -31.31 4.91
C ASP A 173 19.20 -32.19 5.31
N ALA A 174 18.93 -33.40 5.82
CA ALA A 174 19.98 -34.34 6.20
C ALA A 174 20.88 -34.79 5.01
N ALA A 175 20.37 -34.61 3.77
CA ALA A 175 21.14 -34.89 2.55
C ALA A 175 21.77 -33.64 1.93
N ALA A 176 21.73 -32.49 2.61
CA ALA A 176 22.31 -31.27 2.11
C ALA A 176 23.84 -31.35 2.04
N ASP A 177 24.39 -30.81 0.96
CA ASP A 177 25.82 -30.60 0.81
C ASP A 177 26.24 -29.34 1.59
N LEU A 178 26.82 -29.53 2.76
CA LEU A 178 27.19 -28.43 3.67
C LEU A 178 28.44 -27.66 3.24
N ASP A 179 29.16 -28.12 2.21
CA ASP A 179 30.37 -27.45 1.67
C ASP A 179 30.02 -26.46 0.55
N LYS A 180 28.73 -26.34 0.18
CA LYS A 180 28.17 -25.34 -0.77
C LYS A 180 27.47 -24.22 -0.06
#